data_5923c07feb1b337f93d8bace3f884fae
#
_entry.id   5923c07feb1b337f93d8bace3f884fae
#
_cell.length_a   1.000
_cell.length_b   1.000
_cell.length_c   1.000
_cell.angle_alpha   90.00
_cell.angle_beta   90.00
_cell.angle_gamma   90.00
#
_symmetry.space_group_name_H-M   'P 1'
#
loop_
_entity.id
_entity.type
_entity.pdbx_description
1 polymer ?
#
loop_
_entity_poly.entity_id
_entity_poly.type
_entity_poly.pdbx_seq_one_letter_code
_entity_poly.pdbx_strand_id
1 'polypeptide(L)'
;LYDSQLELFKQSANSGMAKQLKLMNSFLYILAIIERNGIKINSDELLRVKRDYQIEKKQLESKMEEIMYEVMGDTRVNFASPEQLSQMIYSRKVTDKRKWAEVFNIGLNDKGKPLYRPKMSTAVFVNNVKTLTTRVHKTTAQHCKSCKGIGNYQKMKKDGKPYKRLTKCSVCMGRGYTLDALPKIGGLTMNPRDIFDVSANGFATDKSTILRLLTVARHKQNKNAETFLECVTRLNAVDVYLNSFVGGIERNTRLNGVLHPKYNQCVTRTTRLSSSDPNFQNQPR
;
A
#
# COMPACT_ATOMS: atom_id res chain seq x y z
N LEU A 1 -42.38 -1.96 -12.05
CA LEU A 1 -41.13 -2.74 -11.96
C LEU A 1 -41.41 -4.24 -11.92
N TYR A 2 -42.35 -4.72 -11.08
CA TYR A 2 -42.73 -6.12 -10.94
C TYR A 2 -43.32 -6.69 -12.23
N ASP A 3 -44.26 -5.97 -12.87
CA ASP A 3 -44.89 -6.39 -14.10
C ASP A 3 -43.91 -6.47 -15.29
N SER A 4 -43.01 -5.51 -15.38
CA SER A 4 -41.96 -5.53 -16.40
C SER A 4 -40.99 -6.71 -16.22
N GLN A 5 -40.72 -7.11 -14.99
CA GLN A 5 -39.93 -8.29 -14.68
C GLN A 5 -40.64 -9.58 -15.04
N LEU A 6 -41.96 -9.69 -14.73
CA LEU A 6 -42.78 -10.82 -15.10
C LEU A 6 -42.84 -11.03 -16.61
N GLU A 7 -42.94 -9.96 -17.39
CA GLU A 7 -42.94 -10.04 -18.85
C GLU A 7 -41.58 -10.54 -19.40
N LEU A 8 -40.46 -10.07 -18.82
CA LEU A 8 -39.14 -10.56 -19.18
C LEU A 8 -38.95 -12.08 -18.93
N PHE A 9 -39.58 -12.59 -17.86
CA PHE A 9 -39.49 -14.03 -17.54
C PHE A 9 -40.42 -14.92 -18.43
N LYS A 10 -41.46 -14.35 -19.01
CA LYS A 10 -42.34 -15.07 -19.96
C LYS A 10 -41.67 -15.34 -21.30
N GLN A 11 -40.63 -14.62 -21.66
CA GLN A 11 -39.91 -14.84 -22.91
C GLN A 11 -39.17 -16.17 -22.90
N SER A 12 -39.30 -16.95 -23.94
CA SER A 12 -38.66 -18.30 -24.07
C SER A 12 -37.13 -18.26 -23.89
N ALA A 13 -36.50 -17.19 -24.35
CA ALA A 13 -35.07 -16.97 -24.16
C ALA A 13 -34.63 -16.86 -22.69
N ASN A 14 -35.55 -16.51 -21.78
CA ASN A 14 -35.27 -16.26 -20.37
C ASN A 14 -35.76 -17.41 -19.45
N SER A 15 -36.15 -18.54 -19.99
CA SER A 15 -36.70 -19.67 -19.20
C SER A 15 -35.70 -20.21 -18.15
N GLY A 16 -34.39 -20.15 -18.43
CA GLY A 16 -33.33 -20.49 -17.48
C GLY A 16 -33.23 -19.49 -16.31
N MET A 17 -33.48 -18.20 -16.56
CA MET A 17 -33.46 -17.16 -15.55
C MET A 17 -34.56 -17.33 -14.50
N ALA A 18 -35.77 -17.73 -14.92
CA ALA A 18 -36.88 -17.98 -14.00
C ALA A 18 -36.57 -19.12 -13.01
N LYS A 19 -35.97 -20.20 -13.49
CA LYS A 19 -35.51 -21.31 -12.64
C LYS A 19 -34.46 -20.87 -11.64
N GLN A 20 -33.48 -20.09 -12.12
CA GLN A 20 -32.41 -19.55 -11.29
C GLN A 20 -32.93 -18.57 -10.22
N LEU A 21 -33.86 -17.71 -10.57
CA LEU A 21 -34.50 -16.77 -9.61
C LEU A 21 -35.25 -17.53 -8.52
N LYS A 22 -35.99 -18.56 -8.89
CA LYS A 22 -36.69 -19.40 -7.92
C LYS A 22 -35.75 -20.08 -6.94
N LEU A 23 -34.63 -20.62 -7.45
CA LEU A 23 -33.58 -21.21 -6.61
C LEU A 23 -32.96 -20.18 -5.68
N MET A 24 -32.62 -18.99 -6.21
CA MET A 24 -32.04 -17.90 -5.42
C MET A 24 -33.00 -17.41 -4.31
N ASN A 25 -34.28 -17.26 -4.60
CA ASN A 25 -35.28 -16.88 -3.60
C ASN A 25 -35.42 -17.92 -2.49
N SER A 26 -35.40 -19.22 -2.84
CA SER A 26 -35.41 -20.29 -1.84
C SER A 26 -34.14 -20.28 -0.99
N PHE A 27 -33.00 -19.91 -1.57
CA PHE A 27 -31.73 -19.85 -0.87
C PHE A 27 -31.61 -18.63 0.07
N LEU A 28 -32.34 -17.54 -0.19
CA LEU A 28 -32.43 -16.39 0.72
C LEU A 28 -32.84 -16.77 2.13
N TYR A 29 -33.82 -17.67 2.27
CA TYR A 29 -34.24 -18.15 3.57
C TYR A 29 -33.12 -18.87 4.33
N ILE A 30 -32.34 -19.69 3.63
CA ILE A 30 -31.19 -20.41 4.21
C ILE A 30 -30.12 -19.40 4.64
N LEU A 31 -29.84 -18.40 3.81
CA LEU A 31 -28.87 -17.35 4.16
C LEU A 31 -29.31 -16.55 5.39
N ALA A 32 -30.60 -16.20 5.49
CA ALA A 32 -31.12 -15.50 6.65
C ALA A 32 -30.98 -16.33 7.95
N ILE A 33 -31.13 -17.67 7.88
CA ILE A 33 -30.85 -18.56 9.02
C ILE A 33 -29.37 -18.57 9.37
N ILE A 34 -28.48 -18.68 8.38
CA ILE A 34 -27.02 -18.68 8.59
C ILE A 34 -26.58 -17.35 9.22
N GLU A 35 -27.04 -16.22 8.69
CA GLU A 35 -26.74 -14.90 9.25
C GLU A 35 -27.25 -14.73 10.68
N ARG A 36 -28.47 -15.22 10.96
CA ARG A 36 -29.08 -15.17 12.30
C ARG A 36 -28.32 -16.04 13.31
N ASN A 37 -27.93 -17.25 12.93
CA ASN A 37 -27.20 -18.16 13.82
C ASN A 37 -25.77 -17.66 14.10
N GLY A 38 -25.13 -17.07 13.11
CA GLY A 38 -23.76 -16.56 13.21
C GLY A 38 -22.71 -17.66 13.35
N ILE A 39 -21.50 -17.24 13.61
CA ILE A 39 -20.32 -18.10 13.78
C ILE A 39 -19.68 -17.79 15.11
N LYS A 40 -19.49 -18.80 15.97
CA LYS A 40 -18.78 -18.63 17.24
C LYS A 40 -17.28 -18.48 16.97
N ILE A 41 -16.70 -17.41 17.48
CA ILE A 41 -15.28 -17.11 17.36
C ILE A 41 -14.53 -17.58 18.59
N ASN A 42 -13.43 -18.30 18.41
CA ASN A 42 -12.49 -18.59 19.46
C ASN A 42 -11.59 -17.36 19.69
N SER A 43 -11.91 -16.58 20.72
CA SER A 43 -11.24 -15.32 21.02
C SER A 43 -9.78 -15.52 21.41
N ASP A 44 -9.45 -16.61 22.12
CA ASP A 44 -8.07 -16.88 22.55
C ASP A 44 -7.18 -17.19 21.35
N GLU A 45 -7.69 -18.01 20.43
CA GLU A 45 -6.97 -18.34 19.20
C GLU A 45 -6.82 -17.10 18.29
N LEU A 46 -7.85 -16.27 18.18
CA LEU A 46 -7.78 -15.02 17.43
C LEU A 46 -6.71 -14.08 18.00
N LEU A 47 -6.62 -13.96 19.32
CA LEU A 47 -5.61 -13.16 19.99
C LEU A 47 -4.21 -13.76 19.82
N ARG A 48 -4.07 -15.10 19.80
CA ARG A 48 -2.80 -15.78 19.52
C ARG A 48 -2.32 -15.45 18.10
N VAL A 49 -3.17 -15.66 17.09
CA VAL A 49 -2.87 -15.38 15.70
C VAL A 49 -2.52 -13.89 15.49
N LYS A 50 -3.25 -12.99 16.16
CA LYS A 50 -2.93 -11.55 16.11
C LYS A 50 -1.53 -11.24 16.62
N ARG A 51 -1.16 -11.82 17.77
CA ARG A 51 0.17 -11.64 18.35
C ARG A 51 1.27 -12.18 17.45
N ASP A 52 1.06 -13.37 16.89
CA ASP A 52 2.04 -14.00 15.99
C ASP A 52 2.32 -13.13 14.77
N TYR A 53 1.27 -12.62 14.11
CA TYR A 53 1.43 -11.68 12.99
C TYR A 53 2.03 -10.33 13.41
N GLN A 54 1.75 -9.83 14.61
CA GLN A 54 2.38 -8.60 15.11
C GLN A 54 3.87 -8.79 15.36
N ILE A 55 4.29 -9.93 15.85
CA ILE A 55 5.70 -10.29 16.03
C ILE A 55 6.38 -10.40 14.67
N GLU A 56 5.78 -11.13 13.73
CA GLU A 56 6.29 -11.26 12.37
C GLU A 56 6.43 -9.89 11.68
N LYS A 57 5.43 -9.02 11.81
CA LYS A 57 5.47 -7.66 11.29
C LYS A 57 6.69 -6.89 11.79
N LYS A 58 6.92 -6.90 13.10
CA LYS A 58 8.08 -6.22 13.70
C LYS A 58 9.41 -6.79 13.21
N GLN A 59 9.51 -8.10 13.05
CA GLN A 59 10.72 -8.74 12.51
C GLN A 59 11.00 -8.34 11.07
N LEU A 60 9.94 -8.27 10.23
CA LEU A 60 10.05 -7.80 8.84
C LEU A 60 10.46 -6.33 8.77
N GLU A 61 9.82 -5.48 9.56
CA GLU A 61 10.15 -4.05 9.65
C GLU A 61 11.61 -3.85 10.11
N SER A 62 12.09 -4.58 11.12
CA SER A 62 13.48 -4.51 11.58
C SER A 62 14.48 -4.90 10.48
N LYS A 63 14.22 -6.00 9.76
CA LYS A 63 15.08 -6.40 8.63
C LYS A 63 15.11 -5.36 7.51
N MET A 64 13.95 -4.77 7.22
CA MET A 64 13.83 -3.70 6.22
C MET A 64 14.59 -2.44 6.65
N GLU A 65 14.54 -2.09 7.93
CA GLU A 65 15.29 -0.96 8.50
C GLU A 65 16.81 -1.19 8.45
N GLU A 66 17.29 -2.39 8.77
CA GLU A 66 18.71 -2.74 8.65
C GLU A 66 19.23 -2.53 7.22
N ILE A 67 18.50 -3.08 6.23
CA ILE A 67 18.83 -2.89 4.81
C ILE A 67 18.75 -1.41 4.43
N MET A 68 17.72 -0.69 4.92
CA MET A 68 17.57 0.73 4.67
C MET A 68 18.78 1.53 5.16
N TYR A 69 19.27 1.29 6.39
CA TYR A 69 20.46 1.94 6.91
C TYR A 69 21.71 1.60 6.07
N GLU A 70 21.83 0.35 5.63
CA GLU A 70 22.95 -0.05 4.78
C GLU A 70 22.94 0.67 3.43
N VAL A 71 21.76 0.79 2.77
CA VAL A 71 21.68 1.32 1.41
C VAL A 71 21.39 2.82 1.33
N MET A 72 20.73 3.43 2.33
CA MET A 72 20.34 4.85 2.34
C MET A 72 21.18 5.69 3.30
N GLY A 73 21.90 5.05 4.24
CA GLY A 73 22.55 5.73 5.36
C GLY A 73 21.49 6.22 6.37
N ASP A 74 21.66 7.43 6.89
CA ASP A 74 20.80 7.97 7.94
C ASP A 74 19.44 8.52 7.43
N THR A 75 19.18 8.45 6.11
CA THR A 75 17.85 8.80 5.57
C THR A 75 16.84 7.71 5.91
N ARG A 76 15.87 8.06 6.75
CA ARG A 76 14.73 7.16 7.04
C ARG A 76 13.73 7.18 5.90
N VAL A 77 13.25 6.00 5.53
CA VAL A 77 12.25 5.78 4.50
C VAL A 77 10.96 5.27 5.16
N ASN A 78 9.85 5.92 4.88
CA ASN A 78 8.54 5.40 5.29
C ASN A 78 8.09 4.33 4.26
N PHE A 79 8.09 3.08 4.65
CA PHE A 79 7.72 1.94 3.79
C PHE A 79 6.24 1.94 3.40
N ALA A 80 5.38 2.62 4.15
CA ALA A 80 3.98 2.83 3.79
C ALA A 80 3.77 3.92 2.72
N SER A 81 4.82 4.71 2.40
CA SER A 81 4.76 5.74 1.36
C SER A 81 5.25 5.17 0.02
N PRO A 82 4.37 5.01 -1.00
CA PRO A 82 4.79 4.51 -2.32
C PRO A 82 5.88 5.37 -2.97
N GLU A 83 5.87 6.68 -2.73
CA GLU A 83 6.89 7.60 -3.25
C GLU A 83 8.26 7.32 -2.64
N GLN A 84 8.35 7.21 -1.30
CA GLN A 84 9.61 6.97 -0.62
C GLN A 84 10.13 5.57 -0.89
N LEU A 85 9.24 4.58 -0.90
CA LEU A 85 9.57 3.21 -1.27
C LEU A 85 10.13 3.13 -2.70
N SER A 86 9.48 3.82 -3.65
CA SER A 86 9.95 3.95 -5.03
C SER A 86 11.35 4.56 -5.11
N GLN A 87 11.60 5.65 -4.35
CA GLN A 87 12.94 6.29 -4.32
C GLN A 87 14.03 5.35 -3.82
N MET A 88 13.74 4.55 -2.80
CA MET A 88 14.69 3.58 -2.27
C MET A 88 14.93 2.42 -3.26
N ILE A 89 13.89 1.85 -3.85
CA ILE A 89 14.01 0.71 -4.78
C ILE A 89 14.79 1.12 -6.04
N TYR A 90 14.42 2.23 -6.67
CA TYR A 90 15.00 2.65 -7.95
C TYR A 90 16.16 3.63 -7.81
N SER A 91 16.51 4.06 -6.59
CA SER A 91 17.58 5.04 -6.33
C SER A 91 17.40 6.34 -7.11
N ARG A 92 16.15 6.73 -7.34
CA ARG A 92 15.78 7.91 -8.14
C ARG A 92 14.61 8.65 -7.51
N LYS A 93 14.64 9.97 -7.60
CA LYS A 93 13.58 10.87 -7.17
C LYS A 93 13.11 11.71 -8.34
N VAL A 94 11.79 11.79 -8.55
CA VAL A 94 11.17 12.68 -9.55
C VAL A 94 11.39 14.13 -9.15
N THR A 95 11.89 14.95 -10.08
CA THR A 95 12.19 16.37 -9.86
C THR A 95 10.95 17.25 -10.04
N ASP A 96 10.17 16.97 -11.08
CA ASP A 96 8.96 17.71 -11.42
C ASP A 96 7.82 16.72 -11.70
N LYS A 97 6.87 16.65 -10.77
CA LYS A 97 5.73 15.72 -10.86
C LYS A 97 4.76 16.09 -11.99
N ARG A 98 4.66 17.38 -12.37
CA ARG A 98 3.77 17.81 -13.44
C ARG A 98 4.31 17.37 -14.80
N LYS A 99 5.57 17.68 -15.08
CA LYS A 99 6.26 17.21 -16.29
C LYS A 99 6.34 15.69 -16.37
N TRP A 100 6.53 15.02 -15.21
CA TRP A 100 6.50 13.57 -15.11
C TRP A 100 5.16 13.00 -15.55
N ALA A 101 4.04 13.55 -15.04
CA ALA A 101 2.70 13.10 -15.39
C ALA A 101 2.37 13.40 -16.87
N GLU A 102 2.79 14.54 -17.39
CA GLU A 102 2.60 14.93 -18.78
C GLU A 102 3.35 14.01 -19.76
N VAL A 103 4.65 13.84 -19.57
CA VAL A 103 5.50 13.02 -20.46
C VAL A 103 5.05 11.56 -20.52
N PHE A 104 4.63 11.00 -19.39
CA PHE A 104 4.18 9.61 -19.30
C PHE A 104 2.66 9.44 -19.39
N ASN A 105 1.93 10.54 -19.65
CA ASN A 105 0.46 10.58 -19.73
C ASN A 105 -0.21 9.86 -18.54
N ILE A 106 0.16 10.28 -17.35
CA ILE A 106 -0.35 9.72 -16.10
C ILE A 106 -1.55 10.54 -15.63
N GLY A 107 -2.71 9.91 -15.56
CA GLY A 107 -3.94 10.55 -15.12
C GLY A 107 -5.14 9.67 -15.38
N LEU A 108 -6.31 10.26 -15.19
CA LEU A 108 -7.60 9.67 -15.51
C LEU A 108 -8.29 10.53 -16.57
N ASN A 109 -9.04 9.89 -17.47
CA ASN A 109 -9.91 10.59 -18.40
C ASN A 109 -11.21 11.04 -17.68
N ASP A 110 -12.07 11.78 -18.38
CA ASP A 110 -13.35 12.29 -17.85
C ASP A 110 -14.30 11.19 -17.34
N LYS A 111 -14.09 9.95 -17.77
CA LYS A 111 -14.83 8.75 -17.33
C LYS A 111 -14.15 8.01 -16.15
N GLY A 112 -13.13 8.59 -15.54
CA GLY A 112 -12.38 8.00 -14.42
C GLY A 112 -11.51 6.81 -14.79
N LYS A 113 -11.25 6.57 -16.10
CA LYS A 113 -10.35 5.49 -16.55
C LYS A 113 -8.93 6.02 -16.75
N PRO A 114 -7.89 5.19 -16.50
CA PRO A 114 -6.52 5.57 -16.77
C PRO A 114 -6.33 6.05 -18.22
N LEU A 115 -5.57 7.11 -18.39
CA LEU A 115 -5.18 7.59 -19.71
C LEU A 115 -4.34 6.54 -20.43
N TYR A 116 -4.43 6.56 -21.78
CA TYR A 116 -3.61 5.68 -22.60
C TYR A 116 -2.14 6.09 -22.51
N ARG A 117 -1.28 5.13 -22.18
CA ARG A 117 0.16 5.37 -22.10
C ARG A 117 0.79 5.39 -23.48
N PRO A 118 1.63 6.39 -23.81
CA PRO A 118 2.26 6.49 -25.13
C PRO A 118 3.19 5.32 -25.39
N LYS A 119 3.20 4.81 -26.62
CA LYS A 119 4.24 3.87 -27.05
C LYS A 119 5.57 4.60 -27.09
N MET A 120 6.56 4.07 -26.42
CA MET A 120 7.87 4.71 -26.26
C MET A 120 8.96 3.67 -26.47
N SER A 121 9.99 4.01 -27.24
CA SER A 121 11.17 3.15 -27.36
C SER A 121 11.97 3.15 -26.05
N THR A 122 12.70 2.09 -25.81
CA THR A 122 13.54 1.98 -24.59
C THR A 122 14.54 3.13 -24.47
N ALA A 123 15.11 3.59 -25.56
CA ALA A 123 16.05 4.70 -25.55
C ALA A 123 15.39 6.02 -25.13
N VAL A 124 14.22 6.33 -25.68
CA VAL A 124 13.42 7.52 -25.31
C VAL A 124 12.97 7.43 -23.84
N PHE A 125 12.51 6.26 -23.42
CA PHE A 125 12.13 6.04 -22.02
C PHE A 125 13.28 6.31 -21.06
N VAL A 126 14.46 5.70 -21.28
CA VAL A 126 15.63 5.89 -20.44
C VAL A 126 16.08 7.35 -20.40
N ASN A 127 16.03 8.05 -21.54
CA ASN A 127 16.37 9.47 -21.60
C ASN A 127 15.38 10.33 -20.78
N ASN A 128 14.08 10.11 -20.92
CA ASN A 128 13.07 10.80 -20.14
C ASN A 128 13.22 10.55 -18.63
N VAL A 129 13.48 9.30 -18.24
CA VAL A 129 13.77 8.95 -16.84
C VAL A 129 15.00 9.69 -16.33
N LYS A 130 16.07 9.77 -17.11
CA LYS A 130 17.30 10.51 -16.72
C LYS A 130 17.03 12.00 -16.55
N THR A 131 16.27 12.60 -17.46
CA THR A 131 16.00 14.05 -17.47
C THR A 131 15.03 14.47 -16.35
N LEU A 132 14.01 13.63 -16.07
CA LEU A 132 12.95 13.95 -15.13
C LEU A 132 13.22 13.44 -13.69
N THR A 133 14.34 12.78 -13.47
CA THR A 133 14.69 12.27 -12.13
C THR A 133 16.12 12.60 -11.76
N THR A 134 16.37 12.80 -10.46
CA THR A 134 17.71 12.87 -9.88
C THR A 134 18.05 11.58 -9.15
N ARG A 135 19.35 11.28 -9.04
CA ARG A 135 19.83 10.17 -8.22
C ARG A 135 19.64 10.47 -6.74
N VAL A 136 19.24 9.46 -5.99
CA VAL A 136 19.23 9.50 -4.54
C VAL A 136 20.61 9.10 -4.05
N HIS A 137 21.17 9.84 -3.11
CA HIS A 137 22.47 9.57 -2.51
C HIS A 137 22.30 9.06 -1.08
N LYS A 138 23.25 8.25 -0.62
CA LYS A 138 23.35 7.94 0.80
C LYS A 138 23.57 9.23 1.57
N THR A 139 23.09 9.24 2.80
CA THR A 139 23.25 10.41 3.67
C THR A 139 23.91 10.02 4.98
N THR A 140 24.57 11.01 5.59
CA THR A 140 25.02 10.91 6.97
C THR A 140 24.41 12.04 7.79
N ALA A 141 24.02 11.73 9.01
CA ALA A 141 23.48 12.72 9.94
C ALA A 141 24.62 13.48 10.60
N GLN A 142 24.52 14.80 10.57
CA GLN A 142 25.44 15.68 11.28
C GLN A 142 24.66 16.61 12.19
N HIS A 143 25.25 17.00 13.31
CA HIS A 143 24.66 18.01 14.18
C HIS A 143 24.37 19.28 13.39
N CYS A 144 23.17 19.81 13.54
CA CYS A 144 22.80 21.05 12.87
C CYS A 144 23.68 22.19 13.37
N LYS A 145 24.50 22.75 12.48
CA LYS A 145 25.42 23.84 12.80
C LYS A 145 24.70 25.09 13.30
N SER A 146 23.48 25.37 12.80
CA SER A 146 22.69 26.55 13.18
C SER A 146 22.19 26.50 14.61
N CYS A 147 21.71 25.35 15.09
CA CYS A 147 21.17 25.18 16.44
C CYS A 147 22.04 24.31 17.34
N LYS A 148 23.24 23.94 16.89
CA LYS A 148 24.21 23.10 17.63
C LYS A 148 23.59 21.81 18.20
N GLY A 149 22.67 21.21 17.44
CA GLY A 149 22.00 19.96 17.84
C GLY A 149 20.72 20.12 18.66
N ILE A 150 20.38 21.31 19.13
CA ILE A 150 19.23 21.55 20.04
C ILE A 150 17.89 21.35 19.33
N GLY A 151 17.81 21.65 18.04
CA GLY A 151 16.59 21.51 17.23
C GLY A 151 15.55 22.59 17.50
N ASN A 152 15.13 22.75 18.75
CA ASN A 152 14.13 23.72 19.15
C ASN A 152 14.73 24.65 20.20
N TYR A 153 14.48 25.96 20.09
CA TYR A 153 14.96 26.96 21.03
C TYR A 153 13.85 27.93 21.42
N GLN A 154 13.99 28.52 22.57
CA GLN A 154 13.06 29.49 23.08
C GLN A 154 13.45 30.89 22.60
N LYS A 155 12.57 31.54 21.85
CA LYS A 155 12.76 32.96 21.48
C LYS A 155 12.43 33.86 22.65
N MET A 156 13.17 34.95 22.76
CA MET A 156 12.90 36.00 23.73
C MET A 156 12.05 37.09 23.08
N LYS A 157 11.12 37.65 23.85
CA LYS A 157 10.35 38.83 23.47
C LYS A 157 11.23 40.07 23.62
N LYS A 158 10.77 41.21 23.09
CA LYS A 158 11.45 42.52 23.24
C LYS A 158 11.57 42.96 24.70
N ASP A 159 10.66 42.50 25.55
CA ASP A 159 10.64 42.75 27.00
C ASP A 159 11.52 41.76 27.81
N GLY A 160 12.34 40.97 27.14
CA GLY A 160 13.25 40.00 27.78
C GLY A 160 12.58 38.73 28.28
N LYS A 161 11.24 38.59 28.15
CA LYS A 161 10.53 37.38 28.57
C LYS A 161 10.54 36.31 27.46
N PRO A 162 10.67 35.02 27.82
CA PRO A 162 10.62 33.97 26.84
C PRO A 162 9.19 33.77 26.25
N TYR A 163 9.10 33.42 24.97
CA TYR A 163 7.84 32.96 24.40
C TYR A 163 7.45 31.59 24.98
N LYS A 164 6.15 31.38 25.23
CA LYS A 164 5.66 30.08 25.74
C LYS A 164 5.92 28.90 24.79
N ARG A 165 5.97 29.15 23.48
CA ARG A 165 6.21 28.11 22.46
C ARG A 165 7.67 28.10 22.06
N LEU A 166 8.23 26.89 21.96
CA LEU A 166 9.52 26.66 21.35
C LEU A 166 9.47 26.92 19.84
N THR A 167 10.49 27.59 19.32
CA THR A 167 10.67 27.83 17.89
C THR A 167 11.55 26.76 17.31
N LYS A 168 11.08 26.14 16.24
CA LYS A 168 11.88 25.15 15.50
C LYS A 168 13.04 25.85 14.76
N CYS A 169 14.20 25.25 14.79
CA CYS A 169 15.32 25.67 13.95
C CYS A 169 14.92 25.60 12.47
N SER A 170 15.06 26.69 11.73
CA SER A 170 14.68 26.74 10.31
C SER A 170 15.54 25.84 9.41
N VAL A 171 16.77 25.54 9.81
CA VAL A 171 17.69 24.70 9.05
C VAL A 171 17.37 23.21 9.20
N CYS A 172 17.24 22.73 10.44
CA CYS A 172 16.97 21.32 10.70
C CYS A 172 15.48 21.00 10.94
N MET A 173 14.61 22.00 10.87
CA MET A 173 13.16 21.87 11.11
C MET A 173 12.81 21.20 12.45
N GLY A 174 13.61 21.48 13.47
CA GLY A 174 13.43 20.96 14.83
C GLY A 174 14.09 19.60 15.10
N ARG A 175 14.74 18.99 14.13
CA ARG A 175 15.36 17.64 14.27
C ARG A 175 16.67 17.62 15.07
N GLY A 176 17.37 18.77 15.17
CA GLY A 176 18.68 18.85 15.79
C GLY A 176 19.85 18.44 14.88
N TYR A 177 19.57 17.77 13.77
CA TYR A 177 20.58 17.31 12.81
C TYR A 177 20.18 17.65 11.37
N THR A 178 21.16 17.70 10.48
CA THR A 178 21.00 17.78 9.03
C THR A 178 21.50 16.48 8.39
N LEU A 179 21.01 16.19 7.21
CA LEU A 179 21.43 15.01 6.42
C LEU A 179 22.30 15.50 5.27
N ASP A 180 23.59 15.19 5.32
CA ASP A 180 24.52 15.54 4.27
C ASP A 180 24.64 14.39 3.27
N ALA A 181 24.54 14.70 1.98
CA ALA A 181 24.64 13.72 0.93
C ALA A 181 26.09 13.22 0.75
N LEU A 182 26.25 11.93 0.71
CA LEU A 182 27.52 11.27 0.38
C LEU A 182 27.63 11.07 -1.14
N PRO A 183 28.83 10.94 -1.71
CA PRO A 183 29.02 10.68 -3.14
C PRO A 183 28.38 9.38 -3.61
N LYS A 184 28.25 8.38 -2.73
CA LYS A 184 27.70 7.05 -3.04
C LYS A 184 26.20 7.11 -3.29
N ILE A 185 25.73 6.45 -4.38
CA ILE A 185 24.32 6.31 -4.68
C ILE A 185 23.62 5.52 -3.57
N GLY A 186 22.50 6.04 -3.11
CA GLY A 186 21.62 5.40 -2.12
C GLY A 186 20.54 4.56 -2.76
N GLY A 187 20.04 3.56 -2.01
CA GLY A 187 18.96 2.68 -2.43
C GLY A 187 19.43 1.39 -3.09
N LEU A 188 18.47 0.62 -3.58
CA LEU A 188 18.67 -0.74 -4.12
C LEU A 188 19.12 -0.76 -5.57
N THR A 189 19.20 0.40 -6.24
CA THR A 189 19.67 0.59 -7.62
C THR A 189 18.95 -0.27 -8.68
N MET A 190 17.68 -0.60 -8.44
CA MET A 190 16.89 -1.31 -9.43
C MET A 190 16.57 -0.39 -10.61
N ASN A 191 16.55 -0.95 -11.83
CA ASN A 191 16.25 -0.17 -13.03
C ASN A 191 14.81 -0.42 -13.49
N PRO A 192 14.05 0.65 -13.82
CA PRO A 192 12.77 0.51 -14.49
C PRO A 192 13.00 -0.02 -15.92
N ARG A 193 12.07 -0.85 -16.43
CA ARG A 193 12.16 -1.46 -17.75
C ARG A 193 11.55 -0.60 -18.84
N ASP A 194 10.35 -0.14 -18.55
CA ASP A 194 9.49 0.53 -19.52
C ASP A 194 8.46 1.44 -18.86
N ILE A 195 7.58 2.00 -19.64
CA ILE A 195 6.54 2.94 -19.21
C ILE A 195 5.54 2.32 -18.20
N PHE A 196 5.40 0.98 -18.15
CA PHE A 196 4.50 0.33 -17.19
C PHE A 196 5.08 0.33 -15.77
N ASP A 197 6.39 0.54 -15.65
CA ASP A 197 7.04 0.74 -14.36
C ASP A 197 6.88 2.15 -13.79
N VAL A 198 6.20 3.04 -14.51
CA VAL A 198 5.98 4.44 -14.08
C VAL A 198 4.66 4.58 -13.36
N SER A 199 4.63 5.34 -12.27
CA SER A 199 3.43 5.70 -11.52
C SER A 199 3.36 7.19 -11.25
N ALA A 200 2.24 7.68 -10.72
CA ALA A 200 2.05 9.08 -10.39
C ALA A 200 3.06 9.61 -9.34
N ASN A 201 3.53 8.75 -8.46
CA ASN A 201 4.47 9.08 -7.40
C ASN A 201 5.93 8.70 -7.70
N GLY A 202 6.25 8.48 -8.97
CA GLY A 202 7.57 8.05 -9.42
C GLY A 202 7.51 6.72 -10.16
N PHE A 203 8.05 5.67 -9.58
CA PHE A 203 8.00 4.33 -10.17
C PHE A 203 7.00 3.44 -9.44
N ALA A 204 6.47 2.45 -10.16
CA ALA A 204 5.50 1.51 -9.64
C ALA A 204 6.10 0.62 -8.53
N THR A 205 5.31 0.43 -7.48
CA THR A 205 5.63 -0.43 -6.33
C THR A 205 4.48 -1.38 -6.00
N ASP A 206 3.62 -1.66 -7.00
CA ASP A 206 2.54 -2.61 -6.89
C ASP A 206 3.07 -4.06 -6.82
N LYS A 207 2.21 -4.97 -6.36
CA LYS A 207 2.58 -6.38 -6.13
C LYS A 207 3.21 -7.03 -7.35
N SER A 208 2.67 -6.79 -8.55
CA SER A 208 3.18 -7.39 -9.80
C SER A 208 4.57 -6.88 -10.13
N THR A 209 4.79 -5.58 -9.98
CA THR A 209 6.11 -4.95 -10.19
C THR A 209 7.13 -5.43 -9.16
N ILE A 210 6.77 -5.51 -7.88
CA ILE A 210 7.67 -6.02 -6.81
C ILE A 210 8.09 -7.46 -7.10
N LEU A 211 7.16 -8.35 -7.48
CA LEU A 211 7.48 -9.75 -7.81
C LEU A 211 8.44 -9.85 -9.02
N ARG A 212 8.23 -9.01 -10.04
CA ARG A 212 9.12 -8.95 -11.19
C ARG A 212 10.51 -8.43 -10.81
N LEU A 213 10.59 -7.39 -9.98
CA LEU A 213 11.85 -6.86 -9.48
C LEU A 213 12.59 -7.87 -8.62
N LEU A 214 11.88 -8.69 -7.84
CA LEU A 214 12.45 -9.77 -7.05
C LEU A 214 13.16 -10.81 -7.96
N THR A 215 12.52 -11.20 -9.07
CA THR A 215 13.16 -12.09 -10.05
C THR A 215 14.44 -11.48 -10.63
N VAL A 216 14.41 -10.18 -10.93
CA VAL A 216 15.60 -9.45 -11.43
C VAL A 216 16.69 -9.35 -10.37
N ALA A 217 16.32 -9.12 -9.10
CA ALA A 217 17.27 -9.04 -7.99
C ALA A 217 18.01 -10.38 -7.78
N ARG A 218 17.26 -11.50 -7.84
CA ARG A 218 17.83 -12.86 -7.78
C ARG A 218 18.81 -13.12 -8.92
N HIS A 219 18.40 -12.81 -10.14
CA HIS A 219 19.26 -12.99 -11.32
C HIS A 219 20.56 -12.17 -11.23
N LYS A 220 20.50 -10.96 -10.67
CA LYS A 220 21.64 -10.07 -10.45
C LYS A 220 22.42 -10.37 -9.18
N GLN A 221 22.03 -11.35 -8.41
CA GLN A 221 22.61 -11.71 -7.10
C GLN A 221 22.67 -10.51 -6.12
N ASN A 222 21.72 -9.58 -6.22
CA ASN A 222 21.63 -8.43 -5.32
C ASN A 222 20.84 -8.86 -4.07
N LYS A 223 21.55 -9.39 -3.07
CA LYS A 223 20.98 -9.92 -1.83
C LYS A 223 20.15 -8.88 -1.06
N ASN A 224 20.61 -7.64 -0.97
CA ASN A 224 19.86 -6.59 -0.26
C ASN A 224 18.54 -6.29 -0.95
N ALA A 225 18.52 -6.21 -2.28
CA ALA A 225 17.27 -6.01 -3.03
C ALA A 225 16.35 -7.23 -2.92
N GLU A 226 16.88 -8.44 -3.01
CA GLU A 226 16.11 -9.67 -2.86
C GLU A 226 15.42 -9.72 -1.50
N THR A 227 16.18 -9.65 -0.41
CA THR A 227 15.66 -9.72 0.97
C THR A 227 14.66 -8.59 1.25
N PHE A 228 14.96 -7.37 0.80
CA PHE A 228 14.06 -6.24 1.00
C PHE A 228 12.72 -6.42 0.27
N LEU A 229 12.74 -6.84 -1.00
CA LEU A 229 11.53 -7.04 -1.79
C LEU A 229 10.68 -8.23 -1.28
N GLU A 230 11.32 -9.27 -0.77
CA GLU A 230 10.63 -10.36 -0.06
C GLU A 230 9.93 -9.86 1.20
N CYS A 231 10.64 -9.06 2.02
CA CYS A 231 10.05 -8.45 3.21
C CYS A 231 8.87 -7.54 2.86
N VAL A 232 8.97 -6.69 1.82
CA VAL A 232 7.85 -5.84 1.36
C VAL A 232 6.65 -6.68 0.95
N THR A 233 6.87 -7.76 0.19
CA THR A 233 5.78 -8.64 -0.26
C THR A 233 5.09 -9.30 0.93
N ARG A 234 5.86 -9.80 1.89
CA ARG A 234 5.33 -10.47 3.08
C ARG A 234 4.66 -9.48 4.03
N LEU A 235 5.25 -8.30 4.25
CA LEU A 235 4.68 -7.24 5.09
C LEU A 235 3.30 -6.80 4.59
N ASN A 236 3.14 -6.60 3.29
CA ASN A 236 1.84 -6.27 2.70
C ASN A 236 0.79 -7.37 2.95
N ALA A 237 1.17 -8.65 2.90
CA ALA A 237 0.26 -9.75 3.22
C ALA A 237 -0.10 -9.75 4.71
N VAL A 238 0.88 -9.58 5.60
CA VAL A 238 0.67 -9.53 7.05
C VAL A 238 -0.22 -8.33 7.43
N ASP A 239 -0.05 -7.17 6.80
CA ASP A 239 -0.92 -6.00 7.02
C ASP A 239 -2.37 -6.27 6.60
N VAL A 240 -2.59 -6.97 5.51
CA VAL A 240 -3.94 -7.40 5.11
C VAL A 240 -4.52 -8.38 6.14
N TYR A 241 -3.73 -9.33 6.63
CA TYR A 241 -4.18 -10.28 7.65
C TYR A 241 -4.57 -9.58 8.95
N LEU A 242 -3.73 -8.69 9.44
CA LEU A 242 -3.99 -7.96 10.68
C LEU A 242 -5.18 -7.00 10.56
N ASN A 243 -5.23 -6.20 9.49
CA ASN A 243 -6.21 -5.12 9.38
C ASN A 243 -7.56 -5.59 8.84
N SER A 244 -7.55 -6.42 7.78
CA SER A 244 -8.78 -6.83 7.10
C SER A 244 -9.40 -8.07 7.74
N PHE A 245 -8.61 -9.12 8.02
CA PHE A 245 -9.15 -10.38 8.54
C PHE A 245 -9.27 -10.34 10.06
N VAL A 246 -8.17 -10.28 10.78
CA VAL A 246 -8.20 -10.28 12.26
C VAL A 246 -8.96 -9.08 12.78
N GLY A 247 -8.61 -7.87 12.32
CA GLY A 247 -9.30 -6.64 12.71
C GLY A 247 -10.76 -6.60 12.24
N GLY A 248 -11.10 -7.21 11.11
CA GLY A 248 -12.47 -7.38 10.64
C GLY A 248 -13.29 -8.29 11.56
N ILE A 249 -12.72 -9.42 11.96
CA ILE A 249 -13.36 -10.36 12.91
C ILE A 249 -13.55 -9.66 14.26
N GLU A 250 -12.53 -9.04 14.81
CA GLU A 250 -12.62 -8.35 16.13
C GLU A 250 -13.73 -7.29 16.15
N ARG A 251 -13.79 -6.43 15.12
CA ARG A 251 -14.80 -5.35 15.06
C ARG A 251 -16.24 -5.84 14.94
N ASN A 252 -16.43 -7.00 14.31
CA ASN A 252 -17.76 -7.52 14.00
C ASN A 252 -18.22 -8.64 14.95
N THR A 253 -17.32 -9.14 15.82
CA THR A 253 -17.71 -10.11 16.87
C THR A 253 -18.45 -9.41 17.99
N ARG A 254 -19.61 -9.90 18.34
CA ARG A 254 -20.44 -9.37 19.45
C ARG A 254 -19.87 -9.78 20.81
N LEU A 255 -20.37 -9.18 21.88
CA LEU A 255 -19.95 -9.47 23.26
C LEU A 255 -20.14 -10.94 23.67
N ASN A 256 -21.07 -11.65 23.05
CA ASN A 256 -21.30 -13.09 23.28
C ASN A 256 -20.31 -14.00 22.53
N GLY A 257 -19.32 -13.41 21.82
CA GLY A 257 -18.35 -14.17 21.03
C GLY A 257 -18.89 -14.70 19.70
N VAL A 258 -20.08 -14.26 19.26
CA VAL A 258 -20.68 -14.67 17.99
C VAL A 258 -20.54 -13.55 16.98
N LEU A 259 -20.16 -13.92 15.76
CA LEU A 259 -20.03 -13.03 14.62
C LEU A 259 -21.12 -13.37 13.61
N HIS A 260 -21.82 -12.34 13.12
CA HIS A 260 -22.90 -12.46 12.15
C HIS A 260 -22.48 -11.85 10.82
N PRO A 261 -21.90 -12.62 9.90
CA PRO A 261 -21.51 -12.11 8.59
C PRO A 261 -22.74 -11.82 7.75
N LYS A 262 -22.64 -10.88 6.82
CA LYS A 262 -23.68 -10.63 5.82
C LYS A 262 -23.31 -11.36 4.52
N TYR A 263 -24.31 -12.01 3.92
CA TYR A 263 -24.16 -12.67 2.63
C TYR A 263 -24.98 -11.97 1.56
N ASN A 264 -24.33 -11.57 0.49
CA ASN A 264 -24.97 -10.85 -0.61
C ASN A 264 -25.10 -11.76 -1.82
N GLN A 265 -26.31 -11.93 -2.31
CA GLN A 265 -26.59 -12.57 -3.60
C GLN A 265 -26.61 -11.53 -4.72
N CYS A 266 -26.44 -11.97 -5.96
CA CYS A 266 -26.58 -11.15 -7.18
C CYS A 266 -25.61 -9.99 -7.33
N VAL A 267 -24.60 -9.88 -6.48
CA VAL A 267 -23.57 -8.82 -6.58
C VAL A 267 -22.49 -9.18 -7.62
N THR A 268 -22.21 -10.46 -7.76
CA THR A 268 -21.19 -10.94 -8.70
C THR A 268 -21.80 -11.34 -10.03
N ARG A 269 -21.12 -11.07 -11.13
CA ARG A 269 -21.55 -11.49 -12.49
C ARG A 269 -21.68 -13.01 -12.64
N THR A 270 -20.99 -13.77 -11.81
CA THR A 270 -20.92 -15.24 -11.85
C THR A 270 -21.92 -15.90 -10.90
N THR A 271 -22.85 -15.13 -10.33
CA THR A 271 -23.84 -15.62 -9.33
C THR A 271 -23.22 -16.25 -8.08
N ARG A 272 -21.93 -16.02 -7.82
CA ARG A 272 -21.31 -16.42 -6.56
C ARG A 272 -21.84 -15.56 -5.43
N LEU A 273 -21.97 -16.14 -4.25
CA LEU A 273 -22.19 -15.37 -3.04
C LEU A 273 -20.98 -14.45 -2.81
N SER A 274 -21.24 -13.26 -2.29
CA SER A 274 -20.22 -12.43 -1.67
C SER A 274 -20.58 -12.25 -0.19
N SER A 275 -19.57 -12.05 0.66
CA SER A 275 -19.82 -11.76 2.06
C SER A 275 -19.16 -10.44 2.47
N SER A 276 -19.80 -9.76 3.42
CA SER A 276 -19.30 -8.51 4.01
C SER A 276 -19.47 -8.56 5.52
N ASP A 277 -18.75 -7.71 6.21
CA ASP A 277 -18.85 -7.47 7.66
C ASP A 277 -18.65 -8.71 8.55
N PRO A 278 -17.53 -9.42 8.45
CA PRO A 278 -16.38 -9.32 7.53
C PRO A 278 -16.53 -10.22 6.30
N ASN A 279 -15.63 -10.04 5.31
CA ASN A 279 -15.61 -10.89 4.14
C ASN A 279 -14.97 -12.26 4.45
N PHE A 280 -15.78 -13.29 4.60
CA PHE A 280 -15.30 -14.66 4.86
C PHE A 280 -14.91 -15.44 3.61
N GLN A 281 -15.23 -14.97 2.41
CA GLN A 281 -14.94 -15.70 1.19
C GLN A 281 -13.51 -15.47 0.66
N ASN A 282 -12.86 -14.40 1.07
CA ASN A 282 -11.50 -14.05 0.67
C ASN A 282 -10.47 -14.30 1.77
N GLN A 283 -10.74 -15.23 2.68
CA GLN A 283 -9.77 -15.56 3.73
C GLN A 283 -8.50 -16.18 3.15
N PRO A 284 -7.32 -15.85 3.67
CA PRO A 284 -6.07 -16.47 3.28
C PRO A 284 -6.09 -17.97 3.64
N ARG A 285 -5.52 -18.77 2.77
CA ARG A 285 -5.33 -20.20 3.00
C ARG A 285 -4.09 -20.44 3.83
#